data_c34d149df5e23f6bd5731042fb86be46
#
_entry.id   c34d149df5e23f6bd5731042fb86be46
#
_cell.length_a   1.000
_cell.length_b   1.000
_cell.length_c   1.000
_cell.angle_alpha   90.00
_cell.angle_beta   90.00
_cell.angle_gamma   90.00
#
_symmetry.space_group_name_H-M   'P 1'
#
loop_
_entity.id
_entity.type
_entity.pdbx_description
1 polymer ?
#
loop_
_entity_poly.entity_id
_entity_poly.type
_entity_poly.pdbx_seq_one_letter_code
_entity_poly.pdbx_strand_id
1 'polypeptide(L)'
;MLSEAKLPNSFWAEALNTVAYVINLSHVVALDGDVPNRVWFDKDVSYDHLKVFGCKACVHVPKDERSKLDVKTKQCIFIGYGQDEFGYRFYDPIDKKLIRGRDVVFFEDQTIEDIDKTEKLDSHTDESLVDVDSIPIIDTSSAHEGTQGNDQDKDES
;
A
#
# COMPACT_ATOMS: atom_id res chain seq x y z
N MET A 1 17.69 5.46 11.96
CA MET A 1 16.26 5.56 11.59
C MET A 1 15.98 6.66 10.56
N LEU A 2 16.13 7.97 10.86
CA LEU A 2 15.81 9.03 9.88
C LEU A 2 16.67 8.96 8.61
N SER A 3 17.97 8.70 8.74
CA SER A 3 18.89 8.58 7.62
C SER A 3 18.56 7.40 6.71
N GLU A 4 18.19 6.27 7.28
CA GLU A 4 17.77 5.05 6.54
C GLU A 4 16.42 5.23 5.86
N ALA A 5 15.49 5.91 6.54
CA ALA A 5 14.17 6.24 6.01
C ALA A 5 14.19 7.37 4.97
N LYS A 6 15.35 8.04 4.78
CA LYS A 6 15.49 9.20 3.89
C LYS A 6 14.52 10.35 4.21
N LEU A 7 14.06 10.42 5.45
CA LEU A 7 13.13 11.44 5.92
C LEU A 7 13.88 12.69 6.40
N PRO A 8 13.28 13.89 6.23
CA PRO A 8 13.83 15.13 6.75
C PRO A 8 13.99 15.10 8.28
N ASN A 9 14.92 15.88 8.79
CA ASN A 9 15.17 15.99 10.24
C ASN A 9 13.95 16.48 11.02
N SER A 10 12.97 17.13 10.39
CA SER A 10 11.72 17.54 11.02
C SER A 10 10.91 16.38 11.62
N PHE A 11 11.15 15.15 11.18
CA PHE A 11 10.50 13.94 11.70
C PHE A 11 11.23 13.30 12.91
N TRP A 12 12.20 14.01 13.52
CA TRP A 12 12.93 13.46 14.66
C TRP A 12 12.05 13.09 15.85
N ALA A 13 10.99 13.87 16.11
CA ALA A 13 10.06 13.61 17.19
C ALA A 13 9.26 12.33 16.95
N GLU A 14 8.84 12.07 15.72
CA GLU A 14 8.16 10.83 15.34
C GLU A 14 9.09 9.62 15.43
N ALA A 15 10.33 9.77 15.01
CA ALA A 15 11.34 8.74 15.15
C ALA A 15 11.61 8.42 16.63
N LEU A 16 11.73 9.43 17.48
CA LEU A 16 11.93 9.26 18.92
C LEU A 16 10.75 8.54 19.58
N ASN A 17 9.52 8.92 19.27
CA ASN A 17 8.32 8.25 19.76
C ASN A 17 8.28 6.78 19.35
N THR A 18 8.64 6.49 18.11
CA THR A 18 8.70 5.11 17.61
C THR A 18 9.79 4.30 18.31
N VAL A 19 10.97 4.88 18.52
CA VAL A 19 12.07 4.24 19.26
C VAL A 19 11.64 3.94 20.70
N ALA A 20 11.04 4.91 21.40
CA ALA A 20 10.56 4.72 22.76
C ALA A 20 9.51 3.58 22.84
N TYR A 21 8.62 3.53 21.87
CA TYR A 21 7.63 2.47 21.76
C TYR A 21 8.29 1.10 21.59
N VAL A 22 9.24 0.95 20.66
CA VAL A 22 9.94 -0.31 20.39
C VAL A 22 10.81 -0.74 21.55
N ILE A 23 11.48 0.19 22.25
CA ILE A 23 12.28 -0.11 23.45
C ILE A 23 11.39 -0.70 24.54
N ASN A 24 10.20 -0.17 24.77
CA ASN A 24 9.25 -0.70 25.74
C ASN A 24 8.74 -2.11 25.41
N LEU A 25 8.88 -2.53 24.17
CA LEU A 25 8.56 -3.88 23.69
C LEU A 25 9.80 -4.79 23.63
N SER A 26 10.98 -4.28 23.94
CA SER A 26 12.24 -5.02 23.88
C SER A 26 12.61 -5.60 25.24
N HIS A 27 13.34 -6.70 25.25
CA HIS A 27 13.88 -7.29 26.47
C HIS A 27 14.92 -6.39 27.13
N VAL A 28 14.82 -6.20 28.44
CA VAL A 28 15.73 -5.34 29.21
C VAL A 28 16.39 -6.13 30.32
N VAL A 29 17.72 -6.03 30.37
CA VAL A 29 18.55 -6.73 31.39
C VAL A 29 18.17 -6.35 32.82
N ALA A 30 17.79 -5.08 33.06
CA ALA A 30 17.37 -4.60 34.38
C ALA A 30 16.08 -5.24 34.91
N LEU A 31 15.33 -5.91 34.04
CA LEU A 31 14.12 -6.67 34.38
C LEU A 31 14.32 -8.17 34.21
N ASP A 32 15.55 -8.67 34.48
CA ASP A 32 15.92 -10.08 34.31
C ASP A 32 15.61 -10.67 32.93
N GLY A 33 15.67 -9.82 31.90
CA GLY A 33 15.35 -10.18 30.51
C GLY A 33 13.86 -10.10 30.16
N ASP A 34 13.03 -9.57 31.04
CA ASP A 34 11.62 -9.34 30.73
C ASP A 34 11.39 -8.04 29.94
N VAL A 35 10.19 -7.84 29.43
CA VAL A 35 9.79 -6.73 28.59
C VAL A 35 9.05 -5.69 29.43
N PRO A 36 9.45 -4.39 29.45
CA PRO A 36 8.81 -3.36 30.26
C PRO A 36 7.31 -3.29 30.08
N ASN A 37 6.82 -3.40 28.85
CA ASN A 37 5.38 -3.37 28.56
C ASN A 37 4.63 -4.54 29.19
N ARG A 38 5.22 -5.74 29.22
CA ARG A 38 4.64 -6.91 29.86
C ARG A 38 4.57 -6.73 31.38
N VAL A 39 5.66 -6.27 31.98
CA VAL A 39 5.73 -6.02 33.43
C VAL A 39 4.70 -4.99 33.89
N TRP A 40 4.47 -3.93 33.07
CA TRP A 40 3.55 -2.86 33.43
C TRP A 40 2.07 -3.22 33.24
N PHE A 41 1.74 -3.91 32.15
CA PHE A 41 0.34 -4.19 31.79
C PHE A 41 -0.10 -5.63 32.08
N ASP A 42 0.81 -6.49 32.53
CA ASP A 42 0.57 -7.94 32.78
C ASP A 42 -0.08 -8.65 31.57
N LYS A 43 0.38 -8.31 30.37
CA LYS A 43 -0.09 -8.89 29.12
C LYS A 43 1.06 -9.35 28.23
N ASP A 44 0.87 -10.46 27.57
CA ASP A 44 1.82 -10.94 26.57
C ASP A 44 1.98 -9.94 25.43
N VAL A 45 3.22 -9.75 25.00
CA VAL A 45 3.58 -8.80 23.94
C VAL A 45 3.56 -9.52 22.61
N SER A 46 2.76 -8.98 21.66
CA SER A 46 2.82 -9.39 20.25
C SER A 46 3.69 -8.41 19.46
N TYR A 47 4.52 -8.96 18.58
CA TYR A 47 5.42 -8.20 17.71
C TYR A 47 4.93 -8.11 16.26
N ASP A 48 3.81 -8.76 15.93
CA ASP A 48 3.28 -8.86 14.56
C ASP A 48 2.94 -7.51 13.94
N HIS A 49 2.62 -6.54 14.79
CA HIS A 49 2.28 -5.18 14.40
C HIS A 49 3.50 -4.27 14.17
N LEU A 50 4.70 -4.72 14.52
CA LEU A 50 5.91 -3.92 14.34
C LEU A 50 6.26 -3.80 12.86
N LYS A 51 6.57 -2.57 12.42
CA LYS A 51 6.91 -2.21 11.06
C LYS A 51 8.15 -1.34 11.02
N VAL A 52 8.86 -1.39 9.89
CA VAL A 52 10.08 -0.60 9.68
C VAL A 52 9.73 0.87 9.55
N PHE A 53 10.30 1.72 10.40
CA PHE A 53 10.10 3.17 10.35
C PHE A 53 10.58 3.75 9.02
N GLY A 54 9.74 4.56 8.40
CA GLY A 54 10.04 5.20 7.11
C GLY A 54 9.78 4.32 5.89
N CYS A 55 9.23 3.12 6.06
CA CYS A 55 8.86 2.30 4.92
C CYS A 55 7.63 2.87 4.20
N LYS A 56 7.55 2.58 2.91
CA LYS A 56 6.38 2.89 2.07
C LYS A 56 5.19 2.06 2.50
N ALA A 57 4.03 2.67 2.52
CA ALA A 57 2.77 2.02 2.83
C ALA A 57 1.65 2.51 1.92
N CYS A 58 0.75 1.61 1.53
CA CYS A 58 -0.46 1.96 0.81
C CYS A 58 -1.64 1.94 1.76
N VAL A 59 -2.14 3.12 2.10
CA VAL A 59 -3.27 3.33 3.02
C VAL A 59 -4.57 3.35 2.23
N HIS A 60 -5.54 2.54 2.66
CA HIS A 60 -6.87 2.55 2.06
C HIS A 60 -7.63 3.83 2.46
N VAL A 61 -8.13 4.56 1.48
CA VAL A 61 -8.95 5.76 1.70
C VAL A 61 -10.42 5.35 1.76
N PRO A 62 -11.15 5.64 2.84
CA PRO A 62 -12.57 5.36 2.98
C PRO A 62 -13.39 6.00 1.86
N LYS A 63 -14.53 5.39 1.52
CA LYS A 63 -15.42 5.89 0.47
C LYS A 63 -15.95 7.30 0.74
N ASP A 64 -16.09 7.67 2.00
CA ASP A 64 -16.65 8.96 2.45
C ASP A 64 -15.69 10.12 2.21
N GLU A 65 -14.37 9.83 2.12
CA GLU A 65 -13.32 10.84 1.93
C GLU A 65 -12.84 10.96 0.48
N ARG A 66 -13.42 10.19 -0.44
CA ARG A 66 -13.00 10.18 -1.85
C ARG A 66 -14.15 10.37 -2.82
N SER A 67 -13.86 11.01 -3.96
CA SER A 67 -14.75 11.04 -5.13
C SER A 67 -14.80 9.68 -5.84
N LYS A 68 -15.78 9.46 -6.71
CA LYS A 68 -15.92 8.20 -7.49
C LYS A 68 -14.71 7.89 -8.38
N LEU A 69 -13.97 8.92 -8.76
CA LEU A 69 -12.81 8.83 -9.67
C LEU A 69 -11.47 8.84 -8.93
N ASP A 70 -11.47 9.08 -7.61
CA ASP A 70 -10.23 9.12 -6.83
C ASP A 70 -9.66 7.74 -6.57
N VAL A 71 -8.35 7.69 -6.43
CA VAL A 71 -7.60 6.46 -6.16
C VAL A 71 -8.02 5.86 -4.83
N LYS A 72 -8.22 4.55 -4.79
CA LYS A 72 -8.66 3.82 -3.59
C LYS A 72 -7.60 3.76 -2.49
N THR A 73 -6.33 3.90 -2.86
CA THR A 73 -5.19 3.80 -1.94
C THR A 73 -4.27 4.98 -2.15
N LYS A 74 -3.76 5.53 -1.04
CA LYS A 74 -2.71 6.55 -1.05
C LYS A 74 -1.37 5.95 -0.67
N GLN A 75 -0.32 6.36 -1.38
CA GLN A 75 1.05 6.00 -1.04
C GLN A 75 1.54 6.97 0.04
N CYS A 76 1.89 6.42 1.18
CA CYS A 76 2.30 7.17 2.36
C CYS A 76 3.57 6.55 2.95
N ILE A 77 4.17 7.25 3.89
CA ILE A 77 5.34 6.79 4.65
C ILE A 77 4.92 6.48 6.07
N PHE A 78 5.29 5.31 6.56
CA PHE A 78 5.05 4.92 7.95
C PHE A 78 5.96 5.72 8.90
N ILE A 79 5.37 6.42 9.87
CA ILE A 79 6.09 7.28 10.82
C ILE A 79 5.83 6.91 12.29
N GLY A 80 5.01 5.91 12.56
CA GLY A 80 4.83 5.44 13.93
C GLY A 80 3.47 4.84 14.25
N TYR A 81 3.27 4.58 15.53
CA TYR A 81 2.09 3.92 16.08
C TYR A 81 1.14 4.95 16.69
N GLY A 82 -0.17 4.66 16.64
CA GLY A 82 -1.18 5.45 17.34
C GLY A 82 -1.02 5.28 18.86
N GLN A 83 -1.16 6.39 19.62
CA GLN A 83 -1.00 6.36 21.09
C GLN A 83 -2.27 5.86 21.80
N ASP A 84 -3.45 6.28 21.32
CA ASP A 84 -4.72 6.05 21.99
C ASP A 84 -5.62 5.02 21.29
N GLU A 85 -5.30 4.65 20.05
CA GLU A 85 -6.09 3.73 19.25
C GLU A 85 -5.20 2.74 18.50
N PHE A 86 -5.72 1.53 18.29
CA PHE A 86 -5.08 0.56 17.41
C PHE A 86 -5.01 1.11 15.99
N GLY A 87 -3.83 1.47 15.54
CA GLY A 87 -3.59 1.98 14.19
C GLY A 87 -2.19 2.50 14.01
N TYR A 88 -1.92 2.89 12.79
CA TYR A 88 -0.62 3.39 12.36
C TYR A 88 -0.72 4.85 11.95
N ARG A 89 0.39 5.57 12.10
CA ARG A 89 0.54 6.95 11.67
C ARG A 89 1.38 7.00 10.41
N PHE A 90 0.90 7.76 9.43
CA PHE A 90 1.54 7.91 8.14
C PHE A 90 1.73 9.36 7.77
N TYR A 91 2.75 9.62 6.98
CA TYR A 91 2.96 10.89 6.32
C TYR A 91 2.66 10.74 4.83
N ASP A 92 1.77 11.59 4.34
CA ASP A 92 1.49 11.73 2.92
C ASP A 92 2.45 12.78 2.34
N PRO A 93 3.39 12.40 1.47
CA PRO A 93 4.36 13.34 0.92
C PRO A 93 3.75 14.30 -0.11
N ILE A 94 2.63 13.92 -0.75
CA ILE A 94 1.94 14.72 -1.78
C ILE A 94 1.14 15.84 -1.10
N ASP A 95 0.21 15.48 -0.23
CA ASP A 95 -0.63 16.44 0.51
C ASP A 95 0.10 17.06 1.71
N LYS A 96 1.30 16.59 2.04
CA LYS A 96 2.13 17.03 3.18
C LYS A 96 1.37 17.02 4.51
N LYS A 97 0.57 16.00 4.73
CA LYS A 97 -0.26 15.84 5.93
C LYS A 97 -0.05 14.50 6.62
N LEU A 98 -0.44 14.45 7.90
CA LEU A 98 -0.46 13.22 8.68
C LEU A 98 -1.78 12.50 8.49
N ILE A 99 -1.72 11.20 8.25
CA ILE A 99 -2.87 10.32 8.08
C ILE A 99 -2.79 9.21 9.13
N ARG A 100 -3.95 8.75 9.59
CA ARG A 100 -4.08 7.57 10.45
C ARG A 100 -4.86 6.49 9.70
N GLY A 101 -4.45 5.24 9.85
CA GLY A 101 -5.13 4.13 9.19
C GLY A 101 -4.82 2.79 9.84
N ARG A 102 -5.70 1.83 9.59
CA ARG A 102 -5.56 0.43 10.01
C ARG A 102 -5.41 -0.50 8.81
N ASP A 103 -6.19 -0.25 7.75
CA ASP A 103 -6.17 -1.03 6.51
C ASP A 103 -5.04 -0.55 5.62
N VAL A 104 -3.90 -1.20 5.74
CA VAL A 104 -2.65 -0.75 5.14
C VAL A 104 -1.84 -1.93 4.64
N VAL A 105 -1.26 -1.76 3.46
CA VAL A 105 -0.25 -2.67 2.92
C VAL A 105 1.12 -2.01 3.07
N PHE A 106 2.06 -2.69 3.73
CA PHE A 106 3.41 -2.21 3.96
C PHE A 106 4.40 -2.79 2.94
N PHE A 107 5.32 -1.95 2.47
CA PHE A 107 6.46 -2.29 1.62
C PHE A 107 7.73 -1.92 2.38
N GLU A 108 8.19 -2.84 3.23
CA GLU A 108 9.27 -2.57 4.20
C GLU A 108 10.65 -2.42 3.54
N ASP A 109 10.77 -2.82 2.29
CA ASP A 109 11.94 -2.68 1.42
C ASP A 109 11.99 -1.36 0.62
N GLN A 110 10.93 -0.55 0.67
CA GLN A 110 10.79 0.70 -0.08
C GLN A 110 10.68 1.91 0.85
N THR A 111 11.25 3.04 0.40
CA THR A 111 11.28 4.30 1.13
C THR A 111 10.59 5.44 0.37
N ILE A 112 10.67 6.67 0.89
CA ILE A 112 10.11 7.87 0.25
C ILE A 112 10.68 8.11 -1.15
N GLU A 113 11.95 7.76 -1.41
CA GLU A 113 12.58 7.94 -2.72
C GLU A 113 11.91 7.10 -3.81
N ASP A 114 11.30 5.97 -3.43
CA ASP A 114 10.60 5.10 -4.36
C ASP A 114 9.21 5.63 -4.74
N ILE A 115 8.60 6.43 -3.87
CA ILE A 115 7.37 7.16 -4.18
C ILE A 115 7.65 8.24 -5.20
N ASP A 116 8.69 9.07 -4.98
CA ASP A 116 9.08 10.15 -5.87
C ASP A 116 9.45 9.65 -7.29
N LYS A 117 10.02 8.46 -7.39
CA LYS A 117 10.33 7.84 -8.70
C LYS A 117 9.08 7.42 -9.44
N THR A 118 8.11 6.87 -8.75
CA THR A 118 6.85 6.42 -9.35
C THR A 118 6.07 7.59 -9.94
N GLU A 119 5.97 8.71 -9.22
CA GLU A 119 5.29 9.92 -9.71
C GLU A 119 5.97 10.55 -10.93
N LYS A 120 7.31 10.52 -10.99
CA LYS A 120 8.05 11.01 -12.16
C LYS A 120 7.84 10.14 -13.40
N LEU A 121 7.64 8.84 -13.23
CA LEU A 121 7.30 7.94 -14.32
C LEU A 121 5.87 8.18 -14.83
N ASP A 122 4.91 8.37 -13.95
CA ASP A 122 3.51 8.60 -14.32
C ASP A 122 3.34 9.98 -15.00
N SER A 123 4.10 11.01 -14.59
CA SER A 123 4.09 12.33 -15.25
C SER A 123 4.78 12.35 -16.61
N HIS A 124 5.59 11.34 -16.95
CA HIS A 124 6.27 11.25 -18.25
C HIS A 124 5.52 10.36 -19.25
N THR A 125 4.49 9.64 -18.81
CA THR A 125 3.69 8.76 -19.67
C THR A 125 2.51 9.51 -20.33
N ASP A 126 2.20 10.72 -19.89
CA ASP A 126 1.09 11.52 -20.41
C ASP A 126 1.43 12.33 -21.69
N GLU A 127 2.66 12.26 -22.20
CA GLU A 127 3.09 12.97 -23.41
C GLU A 127 3.45 12.09 -24.61
N SER A 128 3.22 10.80 -24.55
CA SER A 128 3.19 9.98 -25.76
C SER A 128 1.76 9.69 -26.16
N LEU A 129 1.17 10.65 -26.87
CA LEU A 129 0.03 10.41 -27.74
C LEU A 129 0.40 9.24 -28.66
N VAL A 130 -0.06 8.06 -28.32
CA VAL A 130 -0.04 6.94 -29.25
C VAL A 130 -0.97 7.34 -30.37
N ASP A 131 -0.41 7.57 -31.54
CA ASP A 131 -1.16 7.74 -32.77
C ASP A 131 -2.09 6.54 -32.93
N VAL A 132 -3.39 6.79 -32.78
CA VAL A 132 -4.45 5.79 -32.89
C VAL A 132 -4.62 5.30 -34.33
N ASP A 133 -3.88 5.87 -35.31
CA ASP A 133 -3.96 5.56 -36.73
C ASP A 133 -3.13 4.32 -37.17
N SER A 134 -2.49 3.60 -36.25
CA SER A 134 -1.64 2.46 -36.62
C SER A 134 -2.11 1.13 -36.03
N ILE A 135 -3.39 0.97 -35.77
CA ILE A 135 -3.93 -0.36 -35.45
C ILE A 135 -4.31 -1.02 -36.77
N PRO A 136 -3.62 -2.09 -37.21
CA PRO A 136 -4.08 -2.86 -38.36
C PRO A 136 -5.42 -3.51 -38.00
N ILE A 137 -6.45 -3.11 -38.74
CA ILE A 137 -7.76 -3.74 -38.68
C ILE A 137 -7.56 -5.16 -39.22
N ILE A 138 -7.57 -6.14 -38.34
CA ILE A 138 -7.67 -7.54 -38.74
C ILE A 138 -9.13 -7.72 -39.16
N ASP A 139 -9.32 -7.72 -40.45
CA ASP A 139 -10.57 -8.07 -41.10
C ASP A 139 -10.85 -9.56 -40.86
N THR A 140 -11.72 -9.85 -39.92
CA THR A 140 -12.25 -11.19 -39.68
C THR A 140 -13.56 -11.39 -40.46
N SER A 141 -13.49 -11.15 -41.76
CA SER A 141 -14.57 -11.53 -42.68
C SER A 141 -14.04 -12.58 -43.66
N SER A 142 -13.96 -13.82 -43.24
CA SER A 142 -14.05 -14.95 -44.14
C SER A 142 -13.99 -16.27 -43.36
N ALA A 143 -15.11 -16.83 -43.00
CA ALA A 143 -15.37 -18.26 -42.92
C ALA A 143 -16.88 -18.45 -42.66
N HIS A 144 -17.66 -18.16 -43.68
CA HIS A 144 -18.99 -18.72 -43.75
C HIS A 144 -19.11 -19.46 -45.08
N GLU A 145 -18.89 -20.73 -45.05
CA GLU A 145 -19.36 -21.74 -46.01
C GLU A 145 -19.52 -23.00 -45.16
N GLY A 146 -20.67 -23.49 -44.88
CA GLY A 146 -21.61 -24.03 -45.81
C GLY A 146 -21.55 -25.53 -45.72
N THR A 147 -22.44 -26.17 -44.99
CA THR A 147 -22.85 -27.53 -45.34
C THR A 147 -24.29 -27.72 -44.94
N GLN A 148 -25.12 -27.68 -45.93
CA GLN A 148 -26.45 -28.26 -45.98
C GLN A 148 -26.32 -29.81 -46.01
N GLY A 149 -27.36 -30.48 -45.52
CA GLY A 149 -27.56 -31.88 -45.75
C GLY A 149 -28.37 -32.47 -44.61
N ASN A 150 -29.62 -32.45 -44.73
CA ASN A 150 -30.58 -33.32 -45.36
C ASN A 150 -31.10 -34.39 -44.38
N ASP A 151 -32.31 -34.18 -43.96
CA ASP A 151 -33.49 -34.93 -44.28
C ASP A 151 -33.58 -36.41 -43.89
N GLN A 152 -34.79 -36.65 -43.43
CA GLN A 152 -35.62 -37.84 -43.50
C GLN A 152 -35.71 -38.69 -42.24
N ASP A 153 -36.83 -38.46 -41.58
CA ASP A 153 -38.07 -39.29 -41.75
C ASP A 153 -37.98 -40.72 -41.23
N LYS A 154 -38.93 -40.93 -40.39
CA LYS A 154 -39.82 -42.12 -40.17
C LYS A 154 -39.77 -42.57 -38.73
N ASP A 155 -40.86 -42.36 -38.05
CA ASP A 155 -42.16 -43.03 -38.11
C ASP A 155 -42.18 -44.38 -37.34
N GLU A 156 -43.26 -44.46 -36.56
CA GLU A 156 -43.90 -45.67 -36.03
C GLU A 156 -43.32 -46.40 -34.82
N SER A 157 -43.94 -46.31 -33.78
CA SER A 157 -44.90 -47.17 -33.05
C SER A 157 -44.99 -46.79 -31.58
#